data_5fc64eae61386c618e2db72394fe18d7
#
_entry.id   5fc64eae61386c618e2db72394fe18d7
#
_cell.length_a   1.000
_cell.length_b   1.000
_cell.length_c   1.000
_cell.angle_alpha   90.00
_cell.angle_beta   90.00
_cell.angle_gamma   90.00
#
_symmetry.space_group_name_H-M   'P 1'
#
loop_
_entity.id
_entity.type
_entity.pdbx_description
1 polymer ?
#
loop_
_entity_poly.entity_id
_entity_poly.type
_entity_poly.pdbx_seq_one_letter_code
_entity_poly.pdbx_strand_id
1 'polypeptide(L)'
;MSTSTTPAFILATSRSGSTLLRFIIDSHPDFACPPETQVASACAHLARTWDSLDHAREGDRARGGIDEPITLTPHAADAIRDAVARLYGTYTDARGKKRWCDKSLDTYMFTDILIQLFPDAKFIFLVRHCMDVVASGVEICPWGLSRFGFDPFVSQFPGNSVAAIASYWLTCNGQNLEFAEKHPDNCIIIRYEDLVAAPEKTAAEIFSFLDAEYIPGMAAAAFSTPHDSNGPGDEKIWFTRSVTSDTVGRGVIVPSKALPPPLLQEINGLLGRFRYKPVGEEWNASLGRVDPRADAAAPTLGHPGVEGSDAEGTDDDVAAAMRAIAERITSGDAVNRRNIPQRWESVADTSVRLIVQSADGRYREMRWNFSEPDVPLDELLTWQSSADGGHDGAQLTLFVGTPAAWLDILSERSSLVVEMSRSSLRCVDPTGNHRLRSDRVHAVSALLGLTQIPVAR
;
A
#
# COMPACT_ATOMS: atom_id res chain seq x y z
N MET A 1 -9.42 6.68 39.50
CA MET A 1 -10.67 6.47 38.72
C MET A 1 -10.30 6.64 37.25
N SER A 2 -10.10 5.54 36.53
CA SER A 2 -9.82 5.62 35.08
C SER A 2 -11.12 6.03 34.39
N THR A 3 -11.16 7.24 33.83
CA THR A 3 -12.20 7.59 32.87
C THR A 3 -12.02 6.64 31.70
N SER A 4 -12.93 5.67 31.59
CA SER A 4 -12.98 4.75 30.44
C SER A 4 -13.10 5.61 29.16
N THR A 5 -11.96 5.82 28.51
CA THR A 5 -11.95 6.56 27.25
C THR A 5 -12.44 5.61 26.15
N THR A 6 -13.53 5.98 25.50
CA THR A 6 -14.11 5.25 24.37
C THR A 6 -13.06 5.06 23.29
N PRO A 7 -12.68 3.81 22.95
CA PRO A 7 -11.71 3.55 21.89
C PRO A 7 -12.31 3.81 20.51
N ALA A 8 -11.43 4.10 19.54
CA ALA A 8 -11.79 4.16 18.14
C ALA A 8 -11.04 3.10 17.33
N PHE A 9 -11.66 2.59 16.29
CA PHE A 9 -11.08 1.62 15.37
C PHE A 9 -11.29 2.05 13.92
N ILE A 10 -10.25 1.94 13.10
CA ILE A 10 -10.37 2.13 11.65
C ILE A 10 -10.58 0.77 10.99
N LEU A 11 -11.75 0.56 10.40
CA LEU A 11 -12.06 -0.59 9.54
C LEU A 11 -11.71 -0.22 8.10
N ALA A 12 -10.79 -0.93 7.49
CA ALA A 12 -10.35 -0.61 6.15
C ALA A 12 -9.68 -1.80 5.47
N THR A 13 -9.76 -1.85 4.16
CA THR A 13 -8.90 -2.75 3.39
C THR A 13 -7.50 -2.16 3.22
N SER A 14 -6.52 -3.02 2.98
CA SER A 14 -5.22 -2.58 2.48
C SER A 14 -5.40 -1.69 1.25
N ARG A 15 -4.57 -0.69 1.09
CA ARG A 15 -4.56 0.26 -0.06
C ARG A 15 -5.78 1.19 -0.18
N SER A 16 -6.61 1.28 0.85
CA SER A 16 -7.78 2.19 0.87
C SER A 16 -7.50 3.59 1.41
N GLY A 17 -6.25 3.92 1.78
CA GLY A 17 -5.89 5.20 2.37
C GLY A 17 -5.95 5.23 3.92
N SER A 18 -5.99 4.06 4.55
CA SER A 18 -6.08 3.93 6.01
C SER A 18 -4.90 4.58 6.76
N THR A 19 -3.71 4.64 6.16
CA THR A 19 -2.56 5.34 6.75
C THR A 19 -2.74 6.86 6.74
N LEU A 20 -3.34 7.42 5.68
CA LEU A 20 -3.71 8.84 5.65
C LEU A 20 -4.72 9.17 6.75
N LEU A 21 -5.77 8.37 6.87
CA LEU A 21 -6.78 8.55 7.92
C LEU A 21 -6.16 8.43 9.32
N ARG A 22 -5.26 7.46 9.52
CA ARG A 22 -4.49 7.31 10.75
C ARG A 22 -3.74 8.59 11.09
N PHE A 23 -3.03 9.19 10.14
CA PHE A 23 -2.28 10.42 10.36
C PHE A 23 -3.18 11.60 10.72
N ILE A 24 -4.33 11.73 10.05
CA ILE A 24 -5.32 12.77 10.39
C ILE A 24 -5.80 12.60 11.84
N ILE A 25 -6.13 11.39 12.26
CA ILE A 25 -6.59 11.11 13.64
C ILE A 25 -5.45 11.32 14.64
N ASP A 26 -4.25 10.83 14.33
CA ASP A 26 -3.09 10.96 15.22
C ASP A 26 -2.60 12.41 15.35
N SER A 27 -2.93 13.29 14.42
CA SER A 27 -2.62 14.73 14.53
C SER A 27 -3.49 15.46 15.56
N HIS A 28 -4.60 14.86 16.00
CA HIS A 28 -5.45 15.46 17.04
C HIS A 28 -4.75 15.41 18.41
N PRO A 29 -4.82 16.50 19.22
CA PRO A 29 -4.13 16.55 20.51
C PRO A 29 -4.61 15.48 21.50
N ASP A 30 -5.85 15.03 21.41
CA ASP A 30 -6.39 14.03 22.30
C ASP A 30 -6.23 12.58 21.84
N PHE A 31 -6.00 12.32 20.54
CA PHE A 31 -5.93 10.96 20.00
C PHE A 31 -4.51 10.51 19.69
N ALA A 32 -4.15 9.32 20.16
CA ALA A 32 -2.96 8.60 19.74
C ALA A 32 -3.37 7.43 18.84
N CYS A 33 -2.82 7.36 17.63
CA CYS A 33 -3.10 6.29 16.69
C CYS A 33 -1.79 5.61 16.26
N PRO A 34 -1.36 4.55 16.96
CA PRO A 34 -0.13 3.84 16.64
C PRO A 34 -0.19 3.19 15.24
N PRO A 35 0.96 2.76 14.69
CA PRO A 35 0.99 1.80 13.60
C PRO A 35 0.24 0.52 13.96
N GLU A 36 -0.03 -0.34 12.98
CA GLU A 36 -0.83 -1.56 13.16
C GLU A 36 -0.38 -2.40 14.35
N THR A 37 -1.21 -2.40 15.41
CA THR A 37 -0.89 -3.09 16.69
C THR A 37 -1.45 -4.50 16.75
N GLN A 38 -2.41 -4.82 15.84
CA GLN A 38 -3.16 -6.07 15.85
C GLN A 38 -3.91 -6.33 17.18
N VAL A 39 -4.35 -5.26 17.84
CA VAL A 39 -5.04 -5.38 19.14
C VAL A 39 -6.34 -6.18 19.04
N ALA A 40 -7.05 -6.09 17.91
CA ALA A 40 -8.27 -6.87 17.67
C ALA A 40 -7.98 -8.38 17.70
N SER A 41 -6.93 -8.81 17.02
CA SER A 41 -6.44 -10.19 17.04
C SER A 41 -5.99 -10.61 18.45
N ALA A 42 -5.26 -9.74 19.15
CA ALA A 42 -4.85 -10.01 20.54
C ALA A 42 -6.06 -10.19 21.48
N CYS A 43 -7.08 -9.36 21.36
CA CYS A 43 -8.35 -9.49 22.10
C CYS A 43 -9.03 -10.83 21.81
N ALA A 44 -9.09 -11.25 20.55
CA ALA A 44 -9.67 -12.54 20.16
C ALA A 44 -8.88 -13.72 20.74
N HIS A 45 -7.55 -13.64 20.77
CA HIS A 45 -6.73 -14.68 21.39
C HIS A 45 -6.93 -14.73 22.91
N LEU A 46 -7.01 -13.60 23.60
CA LEU A 46 -7.30 -13.54 25.03
C LEU A 46 -8.70 -14.09 25.34
N ALA A 47 -9.69 -13.77 24.51
CA ALA A 47 -11.04 -14.32 24.63
C ALA A 47 -11.07 -15.87 24.51
N ARG A 48 -10.36 -16.42 23.53
CA ARG A 48 -10.22 -17.88 23.37
C ARG A 48 -9.46 -18.51 24.54
N THR A 49 -8.42 -17.85 25.04
CA THR A 49 -7.67 -18.32 26.21
C THR A 49 -8.59 -18.41 27.42
N TRP A 50 -9.40 -17.38 27.65
CA TRP A 50 -10.37 -17.37 28.73
C TRP A 50 -11.40 -18.48 28.58
N ASP A 51 -11.98 -18.62 27.41
CA ASP A 51 -12.93 -19.69 27.12
C ASP A 51 -12.36 -21.09 27.44
N SER A 52 -11.10 -21.33 27.04
CA SER A 52 -10.40 -22.57 27.37
C SER A 52 -10.20 -22.79 28.87
N LEU A 53 -9.94 -21.73 29.64
CA LEU A 53 -9.78 -21.80 31.10
C LEU A 53 -11.12 -22.04 31.81
N ASP A 54 -12.19 -21.43 31.31
CA ASP A 54 -13.54 -21.55 31.89
C ASP A 54 -14.09 -22.95 31.65
N HIS A 55 -13.95 -23.51 30.45
CA HIS A 55 -14.31 -24.90 30.15
C HIS A 55 -13.52 -25.92 30.97
N ALA A 56 -12.25 -25.66 31.26
CA ALA A 56 -11.46 -26.53 32.13
C ALA A 56 -11.99 -26.56 33.58
N ARG A 57 -12.68 -25.51 34.04
CA ARG A 57 -13.32 -25.44 35.37
C ARG A 57 -14.66 -26.16 35.41
N GLU A 58 -15.42 -26.16 34.32
CA GLU A 58 -16.78 -26.73 34.29
C GLU A 58 -16.83 -28.23 33.99
N GLY A 59 -15.72 -28.87 33.62
CA GLY A 59 -15.61 -30.31 33.31
C GLY A 59 -16.67 -30.80 32.34
N ASP A 60 -16.23 -31.24 31.15
CA ASP A 60 -17.08 -32.02 30.20
C ASP A 60 -18.02 -31.27 29.23
N ARG A 61 -17.80 -30.04 28.90
CA ARG A 61 -18.39 -29.50 27.66
C ARG A 61 -17.48 -29.79 26.47
N ALA A 62 -18.05 -30.49 25.46
CA ALA A 62 -17.38 -30.68 24.18
C ALA A 62 -16.88 -29.32 23.67
N ARG A 63 -15.57 -29.23 23.36
CA ARG A 63 -14.98 -28.02 22.80
C ARG A 63 -15.79 -27.61 21.57
N GLY A 64 -16.39 -26.44 21.62
CA GLY A 64 -16.88 -25.78 20.42
C GLY A 64 -15.76 -25.70 19.40
N GLY A 65 -16.06 -25.88 18.11
CA GLY A 65 -15.06 -25.80 17.04
C GLY A 65 -14.34 -24.46 17.07
N ILE A 66 -13.15 -24.40 16.46
CA ILE A 66 -12.33 -23.18 16.38
C ILE A 66 -13.11 -22.01 15.74
N ASP A 67 -14.19 -22.32 15.02
CA ASP A 67 -15.01 -21.39 14.25
C ASP A 67 -16.30 -20.96 14.99
N GLU A 68 -16.57 -21.42 16.22
CA GLU A 68 -17.74 -20.99 16.96
C GLU A 68 -17.58 -19.57 17.53
N PRO A 69 -18.64 -18.73 17.44
CA PRO A 69 -18.61 -17.38 18.01
C PRO A 69 -18.36 -17.43 19.53
N ILE A 70 -17.36 -16.73 19.99
CA ILE A 70 -17.05 -16.62 21.41
C ILE A 70 -18.01 -15.62 22.04
N THR A 71 -18.73 -16.03 23.08
CA THR A 71 -19.52 -15.12 23.91
C THR A 71 -18.75 -14.90 25.21
N LEU A 72 -18.32 -13.67 25.45
CA LEU A 72 -17.56 -13.30 26.62
C LEU A 72 -18.46 -13.19 27.86
N THR A 73 -18.05 -13.79 28.97
CA THR A 73 -18.65 -13.47 30.26
C THR A 73 -18.28 -12.03 30.66
N PRO A 74 -19.12 -11.34 31.47
CA PRO A 74 -18.77 -9.98 31.93
C PRO A 74 -17.39 -9.90 32.58
N HIS A 75 -17.03 -10.89 33.37
CA HIS A 75 -15.73 -10.96 34.05
C HIS A 75 -14.55 -11.12 33.07
N ALA A 76 -14.70 -11.93 32.04
CA ALA A 76 -13.71 -12.07 30.98
C ALA A 76 -13.53 -10.76 30.21
N ALA A 77 -14.65 -10.14 29.85
CA ALA A 77 -14.65 -8.86 29.16
C ALA A 77 -13.94 -7.76 29.97
N ASP A 78 -14.20 -7.69 31.28
CA ASP A 78 -13.54 -6.74 32.18
C ASP A 78 -12.03 -6.96 32.24
N ALA A 79 -11.60 -8.21 32.43
CA ALA A 79 -10.17 -8.54 32.49
C ALA A 79 -9.42 -8.18 31.20
N ILE A 80 -10.02 -8.46 30.04
CA ILE A 80 -9.42 -8.15 28.72
C ILE A 80 -9.41 -6.63 28.52
N ARG A 81 -10.49 -5.92 28.83
CA ARG A 81 -10.55 -4.45 28.75
C ARG A 81 -9.47 -3.79 29.60
N ASP A 82 -9.29 -4.25 30.83
CA ASP A 82 -8.26 -3.74 31.74
C ASP A 82 -6.84 -3.93 31.18
N ALA A 83 -6.57 -5.09 30.59
CA ALA A 83 -5.27 -5.36 29.96
C ALA A 83 -5.02 -4.40 28.78
N VAL A 84 -6.00 -4.26 27.88
CA VAL A 84 -5.91 -3.34 26.72
C VAL A 84 -5.80 -1.88 27.18
N ALA A 85 -6.61 -1.47 28.16
CA ALA A 85 -6.59 -0.10 28.69
C ALA A 85 -5.23 0.25 29.29
N ARG A 86 -4.56 -0.68 29.98
CA ARG A 86 -3.20 -0.46 30.51
C ARG A 86 -2.16 -0.31 29.40
N LEU A 87 -2.22 -1.15 28.36
CA LEU A 87 -1.29 -1.08 27.23
C LEU A 87 -1.42 0.27 26.50
N TYR A 88 -2.64 0.61 26.10
CA TYR A 88 -2.87 1.87 25.38
C TYR A 88 -2.75 3.10 26.28
N GLY A 89 -3.10 3.00 27.57
CA GLY A 89 -2.88 4.07 28.54
C GLY A 89 -1.40 4.43 28.64
N THR A 90 -0.51 3.44 28.75
CA THR A 90 0.94 3.69 28.74
C THR A 90 1.39 4.38 27.46
N TYR A 91 0.83 3.98 26.30
CA TYR A 91 1.16 4.58 25.02
C TYR A 91 0.65 6.03 24.88
N THR A 92 -0.59 6.30 25.30
CA THR A 92 -1.20 7.63 25.25
C THR A 92 -0.53 8.60 26.23
N ASP A 93 -0.26 8.14 27.46
CA ASP A 93 0.39 8.94 28.50
C ASP A 93 1.79 9.40 28.06
N ALA A 94 2.57 8.51 27.45
CA ALA A 94 3.89 8.84 26.90
C ALA A 94 3.85 9.93 25.80
N ARG A 95 2.68 10.19 25.22
CA ARG A 95 2.44 11.19 24.18
C ARG A 95 1.62 12.39 24.63
N GLY A 96 1.24 12.43 25.92
CA GLY A 96 0.37 13.47 26.45
C GLY A 96 -1.04 13.48 25.86
N LYS A 97 -1.51 12.33 25.35
CA LYS A 97 -2.82 12.14 24.71
C LYS A 97 -3.77 11.38 25.64
N LYS A 98 -5.08 11.47 25.41
CA LYS A 98 -6.09 10.92 26.33
C LYS A 98 -6.85 9.73 25.75
N ARG A 99 -6.96 9.66 24.42
CA ARG A 99 -7.76 8.69 23.68
C ARG A 99 -6.88 7.95 22.70
N TRP A 100 -7.28 6.76 22.32
CA TRP A 100 -6.56 6.00 21.33
C TRP A 100 -7.46 5.52 20.20
N CYS A 101 -6.85 5.34 19.04
CA CYS A 101 -7.45 4.76 17.86
C CYS A 101 -6.54 3.64 17.36
N ASP A 102 -7.09 2.50 17.00
CA ASP A 102 -6.32 1.44 16.33
C ASP A 102 -6.62 1.39 14.84
N LYS A 103 -5.57 1.18 14.06
CA LYS A 103 -5.64 0.93 12.63
C LYS A 103 -4.88 -0.34 12.29
N SER A 104 -5.54 -1.49 12.37
CA SER A 104 -5.03 -2.78 11.96
C SER A 104 -5.92 -3.35 10.85
N LEU A 105 -5.29 -3.93 9.82
CA LEU A 105 -6.01 -4.34 8.61
C LEU A 105 -6.81 -5.64 8.81
N ASP A 106 -6.50 -6.40 9.87
CA ASP A 106 -7.19 -7.62 10.26
C ASP A 106 -8.41 -7.39 11.18
N THR A 107 -8.65 -6.14 11.59
CA THR A 107 -9.73 -5.77 12.53
C THR A 107 -11.10 -6.25 12.06
N TYR A 108 -11.37 -6.29 10.75
CA TYR A 108 -12.62 -6.77 10.18
C TYR A 108 -12.99 -8.20 10.59
N MET A 109 -12.01 -9.03 10.92
CA MET A 109 -12.22 -10.42 11.35
C MET A 109 -12.68 -10.55 12.80
N PHE A 110 -12.55 -9.48 13.60
CA PHE A 110 -12.70 -9.52 15.05
C PHE A 110 -13.68 -8.46 15.59
N THR A 111 -14.48 -7.85 14.73
CA THR A 111 -15.42 -6.80 15.12
C THR A 111 -16.45 -7.26 16.17
N ASP A 112 -16.89 -8.51 16.10
CA ASP A 112 -17.83 -9.09 17.07
C ASP A 112 -17.24 -9.23 18.47
N ILE A 113 -15.94 -9.47 18.60
CA ILE A 113 -15.24 -9.46 19.88
C ILE A 113 -15.03 -8.03 20.39
N LEU A 114 -14.67 -7.12 19.49
CA LEU A 114 -14.43 -5.73 19.87
C LEU A 114 -15.70 -5.06 20.38
N ILE A 115 -16.86 -5.29 19.76
CA ILE A 115 -18.10 -4.68 20.24
C ILE A 115 -18.58 -5.29 21.57
N GLN A 116 -18.29 -6.57 21.84
CA GLN A 116 -18.55 -7.16 23.15
C GLN A 116 -17.61 -6.57 24.23
N LEU A 117 -16.35 -6.34 23.89
CA LEU A 117 -15.38 -5.76 24.81
C LEU A 117 -15.63 -4.27 25.02
N PHE A 118 -15.94 -3.53 23.98
CA PHE A 118 -16.08 -2.08 23.97
C PHE A 118 -17.43 -1.68 23.34
N PRO A 119 -18.56 -1.83 24.06
CA PRO A 119 -19.87 -1.56 23.50
C PRO A 119 -20.06 -0.14 22.99
N ASP A 120 -19.32 0.83 23.57
CA ASP A 120 -19.38 2.24 23.19
C ASP A 120 -18.30 2.62 22.14
N ALA A 121 -17.49 1.67 21.69
CA ALA A 121 -16.42 1.94 20.72
C ALA A 121 -16.98 2.56 19.44
N LYS A 122 -16.15 3.43 18.83
CA LYS A 122 -16.46 4.07 17.54
C LYS A 122 -15.63 3.44 16.43
N PHE A 123 -16.29 3.05 15.34
CA PHE A 123 -15.68 2.41 14.20
C PHE A 123 -15.77 3.32 12.97
N ILE A 124 -14.64 3.67 12.39
CA ILE A 124 -14.55 4.47 11.17
C ILE A 124 -14.29 3.51 10.03
N PHE A 125 -15.31 3.22 9.25
CA PHE A 125 -15.19 2.35 8.09
C PHE A 125 -14.78 3.17 6.86
N LEU A 126 -13.50 3.08 6.49
CA LEU A 126 -12.95 3.72 5.31
C LEU A 126 -13.00 2.75 4.12
N VAL A 127 -13.79 3.11 3.12
CA VAL A 127 -13.91 2.33 1.87
C VAL A 127 -13.34 3.13 0.71
N ARG A 128 -12.71 2.44 -0.25
CA ARG A 128 -12.19 2.98 -1.51
C ARG A 128 -12.69 2.13 -2.66
N HIS A 129 -12.80 2.72 -3.86
CA HIS A 129 -13.24 2.00 -5.05
C HIS A 129 -12.38 0.74 -5.31
N CYS A 130 -13.04 -0.41 -5.54
CA CYS A 130 -12.38 -1.71 -5.70
C CYS A 130 -11.21 -1.68 -6.69
N MET A 131 -11.43 -1.13 -7.88
CA MET A 131 -10.41 -1.12 -8.94
C MET A 131 -9.21 -0.23 -8.58
N ASP A 132 -9.39 0.83 -7.80
CA ASP A 132 -8.28 1.65 -7.32
C ASP A 132 -7.44 0.91 -6.27
N VAL A 133 -8.09 0.11 -5.42
CA VAL A 133 -7.41 -0.78 -4.48
C VAL A 133 -6.65 -1.86 -5.23
N VAL A 134 -7.25 -2.46 -6.25
CA VAL A 134 -6.60 -3.47 -7.11
C VAL A 134 -5.38 -2.88 -7.80
N ALA A 135 -5.52 -1.73 -8.46
CA ALA A 135 -4.39 -1.07 -9.13
C ALA A 135 -3.23 -0.80 -8.16
N SER A 136 -3.55 -0.25 -6.98
CA SER A 136 -2.54 0.03 -5.94
C SER A 136 -1.94 -1.26 -5.36
N GLY A 137 -2.72 -2.32 -5.21
CA GLY A 137 -2.26 -3.61 -4.70
C GLY A 137 -1.33 -4.33 -5.67
N VAL A 138 -1.66 -4.34 -6.95
CA VAL A 138 -0.78 -4.89 -8.00
C VAL A 138 0.53 -4.10 -8.07
N GLU A 139 0.46 -2.77 -7.99
CA GLU A 139 1.64 -1.90 -8.03
C GLU A 139 2.62 -2.17 -6.86
N ILE A 140 2.11 -2.44 -5.65
CA ILE A 140 2.98 -2.64 -4.47
C ILE A 140 3.45 -4.09 -4.30
N CYS A 141 2.81 -5.03 -4.98
CA CYS A 141 3.13 -6.46 -4.92
C CYS A 141 3.56 -7.03 -6.27
N PRO A 142 4.60 -6.49 -6.91
CA PRO A 142 5.00 -6.89 -8.27
C PRO A 142 5.45 -8.34 -8.36
N TRP A 143 5.84 -8.95 -7.24
CA TRP A 143 6.48 -10.27 -7.16
C TRP A 143 5.60 -11.33 -6.52
N GLY A 144 4.37 -10.99 -6.20
CA GLY A 144 3.45 -11.89 -5.54
C GLY A 144 2.73 -11.22 -4.38
N LEU A 145 1.55 -11.72 -4.09
CA LEU A 145 0.62 -11.15 -3.13
C LEU A 145 0.83 -11.73 -1.71
N SER A 146 2.07 -11.90 -1.27
CA SER A 146 2.38 -12.45 0.07
C SER A 146 2.35 -11.41 1.19
N ARG A 147 1.73 -10.26 0.96
CA ARG A 147 1.65 -9.16 1.91
C ARG A 147 0.24 -8.56 1.94
N PHE A 148 -0.01 -7.71 2.91
CA PHE A 148 -1.23 -6.89 2.99
C PHE A 148 -2.55 -7.66 3.14
N GLY A 149 -2.51 -8.92 3.57
CA GLY A 149 -3.69 -9.77 3.75
C GLY A 149 -4.21 -10.42 2.46
N PHE A 150 -3.45 -10.35 1.36
CA PHE A 150 -3.87 -10.94 0.08
C PHE A 150 -3.63 -12.45 -0.01
N ASP A 151 -2.74 -13.02 0.82
CA ASP A 151 -2.32 -14.43 0.76
C ASP A 151 -3.48 -15.43 0.68
N PRO A 152 -4.54 -15.35 1.52
CA PRO A 152 -5.63 -16.32 1.48
C PRO A 152 -6.40 -16.34 0.15
N PHE A 153 -6.36 -15.23 -0.59
CA PHE A 153 -7.09 -15.04 -1.84
C PHE A 153 -6.28 -15.46 -3.07
N VAL A 154 -4.95 -15.54 -2.95
CA VAL A 154 -4.08 -15.98 -4.05
C VAL A 154 -4.37 -17.45 -4.42
N SER A 155 -4.61 -18.30 -3.43
CA SER A 155 -4.95 -19.70 -3.67
C SER A 155 -6.32 -19.90 -4.34
N GLN A 156 -7.24 -18.94 -4.17
CA GLN A 156 -8.57 -18.97 -4.82
C GLN A 156 -8.48 -18.57 -6.30
N PHE A 157 -7.50 -17.72 -6.66
CA PHE A 157 -7.30 -17.23 -8.01
C PHE A 157 -5.84 -17.37 -8.47
N PRO A 158 -5.33 -18.60 -8.64
CA PRO A 158 -3.95 -18.83 -9.06
C PRO A 158 -3.61 -18.12 -10.37
N GLY A 159 -2.55 -17.31 -10.37
CA GLY A 159 -2.11 -16.57 -11.56
C GLY A 159 -2.95 -15.34 -11.92
N ASN A 160 -3.99 -15.00 -11.14
CA ASN A 160 -4.82 -13.82 -11.36
C ASN A 160 -4.79 -12.88 -10.15
N SER A 161 -3.78 -12.03 -10.08
CA SER A 161 -3.60 -11.06 -9.00
C SER A 161 -4.75 -10.06 -8.88
N VAL A 162 -5.37 -9.69 -10.01
CA VAL A 162 -6.50 -8.77 -10.05
C VAL A 162 -7.70 -9.38 -9.32
N ALA A 163 -8.05 -10.62 -9.64
CA ALA A 163 -9.16 -11.33 -9.00
C ALA A 163 -8.88 -11.59 -7.52
N ALA A 164 -7.64 -11.96 -7.16
CA ALA A 164 -7.26 -12.19 -5.77
C ALA A 164 -7.43 -10.93 -4.90
N ILE A 165 -6.92 -9.78 -5.34
CA ILE A 165 -7.06 -8.51 -4.60
C ILE A 165 -8.51 -8.04 -4.58
N ALA A 166 -9.24 -8.23 -5.68
CA ALA A 166 -10.66 -7.87 -5.75
C ALA A 166 -11.51 -8.73 -4.82
N SER A 167 -11.22 -10.02 -4.70
CA SER A 167 -11.88 -10.94 -3.75
C SER A 167 -11.57 -10.56 -2.29
N TYR A 168 -10.32 -10.21 -1.98
CA TYR A 168 -9.95 -9.64 -0.69
C TYR A 168 -10.79 -8.37 -0.39
N TRP A 169 -10.86 -7.42 -1.34
CA TRP A 169 -11.64 -6.21 -1.19
C TRP A 169 -13.12 -6.51 -0.90
N LEU A 170 -13.71 -7.44 -1.65
CA LEU A 170 -15.10 -7.87 -1.51
C LEU A 170 -15.37 -8.45 -0.12
N THR A 171 -14.53 -9.39 0.32
CA THR A 171 -14.68 -10.06 1.62
C THR A 171 -14.58 -9.08 2.78
N CYS A 172 -13.50 -8.28 2.82
CA CYS A 172 -13.27 -7.36 3.94
C CYS A 172 -14.34 -6.27 4.01
N ASN A 173 -14.69 -5.65 2.87
CA ASN A 173 -15.69 -4.59 2.87
C ASN A 173 -17.11 -5.13 3.05
N GLY A 174 -17.39 -6.36 2.60
CA GLY A 174 -18.66 -7.04 2.87
C GLY A 174 -18.87 -7.26 4.36
N GLN A 175 -17.88 -7.80 5.07
CA GLN A 175 -17.94 -8.00 6.52
C GLN A 175 -18.01 -6.68 7.30
N ASN A 176 -17.22 -5.68 6.89
CA ASN A 176 -17.28 -4.36 7.51
C ASN A 176 -18.65 -3.70 7.34
N LEU A 177 -19.27 -3.84 6.16
CA LEU A 177 -20.61 -3.30 5.91
C LEU A 177 -21.66 -4.01 6.73
N GLU A 178 -21.62 -5.33 6.80
CA GLU A 178 -22.54 -6.13 7.63
C GLU A 178 -22.44 -5.72 9.10
N PHE A 179 -21.23 -5.53 9.60
CA PHE A 179 -21.00 -5.03 10.95
C PHE A 179 -21.57 -3.61 11.15
N ALA A 180 -21.30 -2.69 10.22
CA ALA A 180 -21.83 -1.32 10.30
C ALA A 180 -23.36 -1.25 10.26
N GLU A 181 -24.01 -2.16 9.53
CA GLU A 181 -25.47 -2.25 9.49
C GLU A 181 -26.08 -2.82 10.77
N LYS A 182 -25.36 -3.72 11.44
CA LYS A 182 -25.77 -4.24 12.75
C LYS A 182 -25.55 -3.22 13.88
N HIS A 183 -24.58 -2.32 13.72
CA HIS A 183 -24.16 -1.36 14.75
C HIS A 183 -24.07 0.07 14.21
N PRO A 184 -25.21 0.65 13.71
CA PRO A 184 -25.19 1.94 13.03
C PRO A 184 -24.76 3.12 13.93
N ASP A 185 -25.04 3.05 15.24
CA ASP A 185 -24.67 4.10 16.19
C ASP A 185 -23.17 4.10 16.54
N ASN A 186 -22.50 2.95 16.28
CA ASN A 186 -21.08 2.76 16.53
C ASN A 186 -20.22 2.98 15.28
N CYS A 187 -20.82 3.10 14.09
CA CYS A 187 -20.10 3.11 12.83
C CYS A 187 -20.40 4.33 11.97
N ILE A 188 -19.35 4.91 11.39
CA ILE A 188 -19.44 5.88 10.30
C ILE A 188 -18.75 5.32 9.05
N ILE A 189 -19.39 5.43 7.88
CA ILE A 189 -18.81 4.99 6.61
C ILE A 189 -18.28 6.21 5.87
N ILE A 190 -16.99 6.21 5.57
CA ILE A 190 -16.27 7.26 4.86
C ILE A 190 -15.71 6.71 3.56
N ARG A 191 -15.94 7.40 2.46
CA ARG A 191 -15.30 7.08 1.18
C ARG A 191 -13.95 7.79 1.11
N TYR A 192 -12.93 7.07 0.67
CA TYR A 192 -11.60 7.64 0.46
C TYR A 192 -11.63 8.85 -0.48
N GLU A 193 -12.43 8.75 -1.53
CA GLU A 193 -12.58 9.80 -2.54
C GLU A 193 -13.17 11.09 -1.93
N ASP A 194 -14.11 10.97 -1.00
CA ASP A 194 -14.67 12.13 -0.28
C ASP A 194 -13.65 12.72 0.70
N LEU A 195 -12.86 11.86 1.35
CA LEU A 195 -11.78 12.28 2.25
C LEU A 195 -10.72 13.11 1.51
N VAL A 196 -10.31 12.68 0.31
CA VAL A 196 -9.27 13.41 -0.44
C VAL A 196 -9.80 14.60 -1.23
N ALA A 197 -11.08 14.60 -1.61
CA ALA A 197 -11.72 15.72 -2.29
C ALA A 197 -12.05 16.88 -1.35
N ALA A 198 -12.40 16.59 -0.09
CA ALA A 198 -12.78 17.60 0.90
C ALA A 198 -12.22 17.22 2.30
N PRO A 199 -10.89 17.21 2.47
CA PRO A 199 -10.24 16.61 3.64
C PRO A 199 -10.66 17.28 4.96
N GLU A 200 -10.74 18.60 5.01
CA GLU A 200 -11.14 19.32 6.20
C GLU A 200 -12.60 19.04 6.61
N LYS A 201 -13.51 19.01 5.60
CA LYS A 201 -14.92 18.70 5.83
C LYS A 201 -15.10 17.28 6.35
N THR A 202 -14.46 16.31 5.70
CA THR A 202 -14.57 14.89 6.07
C THR A 202 -13.91 14.62 7.43
N ALA A 203 -12.78 15.26 7.73
CA ALA A 203 -12.17 15.18 9.04
C ALA A 203 -13.09 15.76 10.13
N ALA A 204 -13.74 16.90 9.89
CA ALA A 204 -14.70 17.47 10.83
C ALA A 204 -15.88 16.52 11.10
N GLU A 205 -16.39 15.84 10.09
CA GLU A 205 -17.43 14.82 10.22
C GLU A 205 -16.96 13.63 11.07
N ILE A 206 -15.75 13.15 10.82
CA ILE A 206 -15.14 12.05 11.60
C ILE A 206 -14.97 12.45 13.07
N PHE A 207 -14.41 13.63 13.36
CA PHE A 207 -14.22 14.06 14.76
C PHE A 207 -15.51 14.33 15.47
N SER A 208 -16.53 14.86 14.79
CA SER A 208 -17.89 14.97 15.35
C SER A 208 -18.46 13.61 15.74
N PHE A 209 -18.29 12.59 14.89
CA PHE A 209 -18.68 11.20 15.21
C PHE A 209 -17.90 10.60 16.36
N LEU A 210 -16.64 10.98 16.53
CA LEU A 210 -15.76 10.57 17.64
C LEU A 210 -16.02 11.34 18.94
N ASP A 211 -17.03 12.21 19.00
CA ASP A 211 -17.30 13.10 20.13
C ASP A 211 -16.04 13.92 20.52
N ALA A 212 -15.37 14.48 19.50
CA ALA A 212 -14.19 15.31 19.65
C ALA A 212 -14.34 16.62 18.88
N GLU A 213 -13.74 17.69 19.43
CA GLU A 213 -13.74 18.99 18.79
C GLU A 213 -12.81 18.96 17.56
N TYR A 214 -13.35 19.35 16.40
CA TYR A 214 -12.54 19.47 15.20
C TYR A 214 -11.70 20.76 15.23
N ILE A 215 -10.40 20.64 14.97
CA ILE A 215 -9.47 21.76 14.89
C ILE A 215 -9.21 22.07 13.41
N PRO A 216 -9.60 23.26 12.89
CA PRO A 216 -9.36 23.63 11.50
C PRO A 216 -7.88 23.53 11.10
N GLY A 217 -7.63 22.99 9.91
CA GLY A 217 -6.28 22.77 9.39
C GLY A 217 -5.64 21.43 9.80
N MET A 218 -6.34 20.60 10.54
CA MET A 218 -5.81 19.33 11.05
C MET A 218 -5.52 18.32 9.93
N ALA A 219 -6.35 18.25 8.90
CA ALA A 219 -6.09 17.37 7.77
C ALA A 219 -4.80 17.76 7.02
N ALA A 220 -4.48 19.05 6.93
CA ALA A 220 -3.21 19.51 6.40
C ALA A 220 -2.05 19.27 7.37
N ALA A 221 -2.27 19.44 8.67
CA ALA A 221 -1.28 19.19 9.72
C ALA A 221 -0.81 17.73 9.78
N ALA A 222 -1.60 16.79 9.26
CA ALA A 222 -1.26 15.36 9.20
C ALA A 222 0.11 15.07 8.56
N PHE A 223 0.62 15.96 7.71
CA PHE A 223 1.92 15.79 7.05
C PHE A 223 3.06 16.56 7.71
N SER A 224 2.78 17.40 8.69
CA SER A 224 3.77 18.17 9.45
C SER A 224 3.89 17.70 10.90
N THR A 225 2.92 16.94 11.40
CA THR A 225 2.95 16.35 12.73
C THR A 225 3.86 15.12 12.73
N PRO A 226 4.75 14.96 13.72
CA PRO A 226 5.52 13.73 13.87
C PRO A 226 4.61 12.55 14.19
N HIS A 227 4.72 11.47 13.42
CA HIS A 227 4.00 10.22 13.64
C HIS A 227 4.97 9.07 13.89
N ASP A 228 4.52 8.05 14.61
CA ASP A 228 5.30 6.82 14.75
C ASP A 228 5.42 6.12 13.40
N SER A 229 6.67 5.85 13.02
CA SER A 229 7.04 5.19 11.77
C SER A 229 7.38 3.70 11.95
N ASN A 230 7.53 3.25 13.21
CA ASN A 230 7.90 1.87 13.51
C ASN A 230 6.68 0.97 13.42
N GLY A 231 6.54 0.24 12.32
CA GLY A 231 5.46 -0.72 12.13
C GLY A 231 4.94 -0.77 10.70
N PRO A 232 4.00 -1.70 10.40
CA PRO A 232 3.39 -1.81 9.10
C PRO A 232 2.62 -0.54 8.71
N GLY A 233 2.75 -0.11 7.47
CA GLY A 233 2.06 1.07 6.95
C GLY A 233 2.34 1.28 5.48
N ASP A 234 1.73 2.29 4.90
CA ASP A 234 2.01 2.70 3.52
C ASP A 234 3.26 3.57 3.48
N GLU A 235 4.34 3.03 2.93
CA GLU A 235 5.62 3.77 2.81
C GLU A 235 5.47 5.05 1.97
N LYS A 236 4.53 5.08 1.02
CA LYS A 236 4.28 6.26 0.15
C LYS A 236 3.81 7.48 0.95
N ILE A 237 3.17 7.29 2.11
CA ILE A 237 2.67 8.40 2.92
C ILE A 237 3.80 9.30 3.43
N TRP A 238 4.99 8.74 3.67
CA TRP A 238 6.15 9.49 4.15
C TRP A 238 6.72 10.47 3.13
N PHE A 239 6.36 10.30 1.85
CA PHE A 239 6.75 11.17 0.75
C PHE A 239 5.64 12.13 0.34
N THR A 240 4.43 11.96 0.91
CA THR A 240 3.28 12.79 0.65
C THR A 240 3.32 14.01 1.57
N ARG A 241 3.17 15.20 1.01
CA ARG A 241 3.21 16.48 1.76
C ARG A 241 1.85 17.13 1.92
N SER A 242 0.86 16.64 1.21
CA SER A 242 -0.52 17.16 1.24
C SER A 242 -1.49 16.05 0.83
N VAL A 243 -2.75 16.20 1.22
CA VAL A 243 -3.82 15.33 0.69
C VAL A 243 -4.00 15.66 -0.79
N THR A 244 -3.91 14.65 -1.66
CA THR A 244 -4.14 14.79 -3.10
C THR A 244 -5.16 13.76 -3.58
N SER A 245 -5.90 14.10 -4.64
CA SER A 245 -6.83 13.19 -5.32
C SER A 245 -6.20 12.40 -6.47
N ASP A 246 -4.89 12.52 -6.69
CA ASP A 246 -4.17 11.96 -7.84
C ASP A 246 -4.29 10.44 -7.98
N THR A 247 -4.64 9.78 -6.89
CA THR A 247 -4.80 8.33 -6.85
C THR A 247 -6.26 7.87 -7.06
N VAL A 248 -7.21 8.81 -7.18
CA VAL A 248 -8.61 8.51 -7.45
C VAL A 248 -8.80 8.20 -8.94
N GLY A 249 -9.52 7.11 -9.22
CA GLY A 249 -9.81 6.70 -10.59
C GLY A 249 -8.66 5.97 -11.32
N ARG A 250 -7.52 5.75 -10.66
CA ARG A 250 -6.39 4.99 -11.27
C ARG A 250 -6.75 3.56 -11.64
N GLY A 251 -7.78 3.01 -11.02
CA GLY A 251 -8.28 1.67 -11.31
C GLY A 251 -8.72 1.44 -12.75
N VAL A 252 -8.96 2.51 -13.53
CA VAL A 252 -9.32 2.40 -14.97
C VAL A 252 -8.25 1.72 -15.82
N ILE A 253 -6.98 1.67 -15.35
CA ILE A 253 -5.89 0.95 -16.03
C ILE A 253 -6.02 -0.58 -15.89
N VAL A 254 -6.80 -1.07 -14.91
CA VAL A 254 -6.96 -2.50 -14.66
C VAL A 254 -8.05 -3.04 -15.59
N PRO A 255 -7.75 -4.05 -16.43
CA PRO A 255 -8.74 -4.63 -17.32
C PRO A 255 -9.91 -5.27 -16.58
N SER A 256 -11.13 -4.82 -16.82
CA SER A 256 -12.34 -5.41 -16.20
C SER A 256 -12.50 -6.90 -16.53
N LYS A 257 -12.05 -7.32 -17.72
CA LYS A 257 -12.05 -8.73 -18.17
C LYS A 257 -11.14 -9.66 -17.34
N ALA A 258 -10.26 -9.11 -16.52
CA ALA A 258 -9.45 -9.91 -15.59
C ALA A 258 -10.27 -10.39 -14.37
N LEU A 259 -11.44 -9.80 -14.14
CA LEU A 259 -12.37 -10.25 -13.10
C LEU A 259 -13.29 -11.34 -13.65
N PRO A 260 -13.35 -12.53 -13.03
CA PRO A 260 -14.35 -13.54 -13.34
C PRO A 260 -15.77 -12.97 -13.24
N PRO A 261 -16.71 -13.30 -14.15
CA PRO A 261 -18.05 -12.72 -14.17
C PRO A 261 -18.83 -12.83 -12.85
N PRO A 262 -18.82 -13.95 -12.11
CA PRO A 262 -19.48 -14.03 -10.82
C PRO A 262 -18.88 -13.06 -9.79
N LEU A 263 -17.55 -12.98 -9.70
CA LEU A 263 -16.85 -12.06 -8.80
C LEU A 263 -17.15 -10.59 -9.16
N LEU A 264 -17.18 -10.26 -10.46
CA LEU A 264 -17.51 -8.93 -10.94
C LEU A 264 -18.95 -8.52 -10.56
N GLN A 265 -19.90 -9.46 -10.64
CA GLN A 265 -21.28 -9.22 -10.24
C GLN A 265 -21.39 -8.90 -8.75
N GLU A 266 -20.73 -9.66 -7.89
CA GLU A 266 -20.72 -9.42 -6.44
C GLU A 266 -20.05 -8.09 -6.09
N ILE A 267 -18.90 -7.79 -6.72
CA ILE A 267 -18.21 -6.50 -6.56
C ILE A 267 -19.13 -5.34 -6.95
N ASN A 268 -19.81 -5.43 -8.08
CA ASN A 268 -20.74 -4.38 -8.53
C ASN A 268 -21.92 -4.21 -7.57
N GLY A 269 -22.42 -5.30 -7.00
CA GLY A 269 -23.43 -5.25 -5.95
C GLY A 269 -22.94 -4.44 -4.73
N LEU A 270 -21.73 -4.71 -4.27
CA LEU A 270 -21.16 -4.02 -3.12
C LEU A 270 -20.75 -2.57 -3.46
N LEU A 271 -20.21 -2.31 -4.66
CA LEU A 271 -19.91 -0.95 -5.14
C LEU A 271 -21.18 -0.07 -5.13
N GLY A 272 -22.30 -0.62 -5.57
CA GLY A 272 -23.60 0.07 -5.54
C GLY A 272 -24.03 0.47 -4.11
N ARG A 273 -23.76 -0.38 -3.12
CA ARG A 273 -24.03 -0.09 -1.70
C ARG A 273 -23.24 1.12 -1.19
N PHE A 274 -22.01 1.31 -1.67
CA PHE A 274 -21.16 2.46 -1.36
C PHE A 274 -21.34 3.64 -2.32
N ARG A 275 -22.33 3.60 -3.22
CA ARG A 275 -22.61 4.64 -4.23
C ARG A 275 -21.45 4.87 -5.20
N TYR A 276 -20.69 3.83 -5.49
CA TYR A 276 -19.71 3.84 -6.56
C TYR A 276 -20.35 3.46 -7.90
N LYS A 277 -19.70 3.90 -8.99
CA LYS A 277 -20.07 3.43 -10.34
C LYS A 277 -19.66 1.95 -10.50
N PRO A 278 -20.50 1.15 -11.17
CA PRO A 278 -20.16 -0.25 -11.44
C PRO A 278 -19.00 -0.35 -12.42
N VAL A 279 -18.28 -1.45 -12.34
CA VAL A 279 -17.26 -1.86 -13.31
C VAL A 279 -17.97 -2.61 -14.43
N GLY A 280 -18.07 -2.01 -15.62
CA GLY A 280 -18.75 -2.57 -16.80
C GLY A 280 -17.81 -2.71 -17.99
N GLU A 281 -18.38 -3.04 -19.15
CA GLU A 281 -17.63 -3.13 -20.42
C GLU A 281 -16.97 -1.80 -20.80
N GLU A 282 -17.61 -0.68 -20.44
CA GLU A 282 -17.09 0.67 -20.70
C GLU A 282 -16.00 1.10 -19.72
N TRP A 283 -15.71 0.31 -18.67
CA TRP A 283 -14.73 0.67 -17.65
C TRP A 283 -13.37 1.06 -18.25
N ASN A 284 -12.91 0.27 -19.21
CA ASN A 284 -11.63 0.52 -19.90
C ASN A 284 -11.78 1.35 -21.18
N ALA A 285 -13.00 1.60 -21.68
CA ALA A 285 -13.22 2.42 -22.87
C ALA A 285 -12.86 3.91 -22.63
N SER A 286 -12.85 4.35 -21.38
CA SER A 286 -12.38 5.68 -20.99
C SER A 286 -10.87 5.87 -21.12
N LEU A 287 -10.07 4.81 -21.21
CA LEU A 287 -8.62 4.89 -21.46
C LEU A 287 -8.25 5.53 -22.81
N GLY A 288 -9.17 5.50 -23.79
CA GLY A 288 -8.96 6.15 -25.10
C GLY A 288 -9.46 7.61 -25.14
N ARG A 289 -10.08 8.13 -24.09
CA ARG A 289 -10.73 9.46 -24.06
C ARG A 289 -10.33 10.37 -22.93
N VAL A 290 -9.67 9.89 -21.91
CA VAL A 290 -9.24 10.69 -20.75
C VAL A 290 -7.74 10.55 -20.64
N ASP A 291 -7.04 11.55 -21.14
CA ASP A 291 -5.72 11.87 -20.60
C ASP A 291 -6.00 12.36 -19.17
N PRO A 292 -5.66 11.60 -18.12
CA PRO A 292 -5.87 12.05 -16.75
C PRO A 292 -5.04 13.31 -16.41
N ARG A 293 -4.29 13.84 -17.37
CA ARG A 293 -3.45 15.03 -17.29
C ARG A 293 -4.06 16.27 -17.98
N ALA A 294 -5.19 16.13 -18.67
CA ALA A 294 -5.78 17.24 -19.43
C ALA A 294 -6.31 18.37 -18.55
N ASP A 295 -6.58 18.14 -17.27
CA ASP A 295 -7.14 19.12 -16.34
C ASP A 295 -6.19 19.59 -15.22
N ALA A 296 -4.98 19.08 -15.16
CA ALA A 296 -3.96 19.57 -14.24
C ALA A 296 -3.00 20.49 -15.01
N ALA A 297 -3.24 21.79 -14.94
CA ALA A 297 -2.27 22.79 -15.39
C ALA A 297 -1.00 22.66 -14.54
N ALA A 298 -0.06 21.83 -14.99
CA ALA A 298 1.29 21.78 -14.45
C ALA A 298 2.05 23.03 -14.90
N PRO A 299 2.89 23.62 -14.06
CA PRO A 299 3.75 24.72 -14.46
C PRO A 299 4.70 24.23 -15.55
N THR A 300 4.61 24.86 -16.70
CA THR A 300 5.43 24.62 -17.88
C THR A 300 6.91 24.89 -17.57
N LEU A 301 7.68 23.86 -17.37
CA LEU A 301 9.10 23.87 -17.70
C LEU A 301 9.18 23.38 -19.15
N GLY A 302 9.51 24.31 -20.05
CA GLY A 302 9.52 24.08 -21.47
C GLY A 302 10.53 23.00 -21.87
N HIS A 303 10.02 21.92 -22.46
CA HIS A 303 10.77 21.06 -23.34
C HIS A 303 10.06 21.02 -24.71
N PRO A 304 10.80 21.04 -25.81
CA PRO A 304 10.21 21.03 -27.14
C PRO A 304 9.47 19.71 -27.38
N GLY A 305 8.28 19.83 -27.99
CA GLY A 305 7.36 18.74 -28.22
C GLY A 305 7.98 17.58 -28.98
N VAL A 306 7.63 16.39 -28.50
CA VAL A 306 7.66 15.17 -29.31
C VAL A 306 6.21 14.73 -29.46
N GLU A 307 5.68 14.95 -30.65
CA GLU A 307 4.41 14.38 -31.09
C GLU A 307 4.50 12.86 -31.04
N GLY A 308 3.42 12.22 -30.55
CA GLY A 308 3.33 10.76 -30.48
C GLY A 308 3.50 10.13 -31.84
N SER A 309 4.51 9.27 -31.97
CA SER A 309 4.59 8.29 -33.03
C SER A 309 4.70 6.90 -32.42
N ASP A 310 3.89 5.98 -32.91
CA ASP A 310 4.09 4.53 -32.77
C ASP A 310 5.39 4.14 -33.51
N ALA A 311 6.54 4.58 -32.97
CA ALA A 311 7.84 4.35 -33.59
C ALA A 311 8.54 3.22 -32.84
N GLU A 312 8.84 2.19 -33.56
CA GLU A 312 9.89 1.21 -33.27
C GLU A 312 11.15 1.99 -32.80
N GLY A 313 11.51 1.82 -31.51
CA GLY A 313 12.59 2.61 -30.92
C GLY A 313 13.89 2.45 -31.70
N THR A 314 14.46 3.56 -32.16
CA THR A 314 15.71 3.62 -32.94
C THR A 314 16.93 3.44 -32.01
N ASP A 315 18.13 3.25 -32.59
CA ASP A 315 19.39 3.22 -31.84
C ASP A 315 19.60 4.52 -31.04
N ASP A 316 19.10 5.65 -31.56
CA ASP A 316 19.17 6.94 -30.89
C ASP A 316 18.27 6.98 -29.66
N ASP A 317 17.10 6.33 -29.69
CA ASP A 317 16.19 6.24 -28.54
C ASP A 317 16.78 5.36 -27.43
N VAL A 318 17.42 4.24 -27.81
CA VAL A 318 18.17 3.37 -26.88
C VAL A 318 19.30 4.15 -26.23
N ALA A 319 20.03 4.93 -27.00
CA ALA A 319 21.15 5.74 -26.50
C ALA A 319 20.66 6.88 -25.59
N ALA A 320 19.53 7.51 -25.94
CA ALA A 320 18.94 8.57 -25.14
C ALA A 320 18.44 8.06 -23.78
N ALA A 321 17.71 6.92 -23.78
CA ALA A 321 17.24 6.31 -22.54
C ALA A 321 18.39 5.86 -21.63
N MET A 322 19.45 5.29 -22.19
CA MET A 322 20.62 4.88 -21.41
C MET A 322 21.35 6.08 -20.82
N ARG A 323 21.52 7.17 -21.57
CA ARG A 323 22.08 8.43 -21.04
C ARG A 323 21.25 8.98 -19.89
N ALA A 324 19.93 8.98 -20.04
CA ALA A 324 19.02 9.46 -19.00
C ALA A 324 19.11 8.61 -17.71
N ILE A 325 19.26 7.28 -17.83
CA ILE A 325 19.52 6.40 -16.68
C ILE A 325 20.83 6.81 -16.00
N ALA A 326 21.91 6.97 -16.76
CA ALA A 326 23.20 7.32 -16.25
C ALA A 326 23.22 8.69 -15.54
N GLU A 327 22.59 9.70 -16.16
CA GLU A 327 22.42 11.03 -15.58
C GLU A 327 21.63 10.99 -14.28
N ARG A 328 20.56 10.20 -14.22
CA ARG A 328 19.74 10.06 -13.01
C ARG A 328 20.53 9.42 -11.87
N ILE A 329 21.34 8.39 -12.14
CA ILE A 329 22.20 7.76 -11.15
C ILE A 329 23.30 8.73 -10.66
N THR A 330 23.92 9.49 -11.54
CA THR A 330 25.03 10.37 -11.18
C THR A 330 24.58 11.69 -10.54
N SER A 331 23.42 12.22 -10.92
CA SER A 331 22.82 13.41 -10.29
C SER A 331 22.23 13.10 -8.91
N GLY A 332 22.00 11.83 -8.57
CA GLY A 332 21.48 11.41 -7.29
C GLY A 332 22.45 11.72 -6.13
N ASP A 333 21.89 11.88 -4.93
CA ASP A 333 22.67 12.13 -3.73
C ASP A 333 23.60 10.94 -3.44
N ALA A 334 24.92 11.20 -3.43
CA ALA A 334 25.95 10.20 -3.16
C ALA A 334 25.77 9.52 -1.78
N VAL A 335 25.24 10.24 -0.79
CA VAL A 335 24.93 9.70 0.54
C VAL A 335 23.81 8.66 0.45
N ASN A 336 22.79 8.91 -0.36
CA ASN A 336 21.71 7.96 -0.56
C ASN A 336 22.20 6.67 -1.25
N ARG A 337 23.10 6.78 -2.25
CA ARG A 337 23.67 5.62 -2.93
C ARG A 337 24.46 4.71 -1.97
N ARG A 338 25.28 5.28 -1.10
CA ARG A 338 26.06 4.54 -0.09
C ARG A 338 25.21 3.86 0.96
N ASN A 339 24.01 4.39 1.24
CA ASN A 339 23.11 3.84 2.24
C ASN A 339 22.21 2.70 1.70
N ILE A 340 22.17 2.48 0.38
CA ILE A 340 21.36 1.41 -0.22
C ILE A 340 21.73 0.02 0.32
N PRO A 341 23.03 -0.38 0.35
CA PRO A 341 23.42 -1.68 0.91
C PRO A 341 23.12 -1.83 2.40
N GLN A 342 23.22 -0.75 3.18
CA GLN A 342 22.90 -0.76 4.62
C GLN A 342 21.41 -0.95 4.88
N ARG A 343 20.57 -0.47 3.98
CA ARG A 343 19.13 -0.59 4.10
C ARG A 343 18.58 -1.93 3.60
N TRP A 344 19.24 -2.50 2.59
CA TRP A 344 18.89 -3.80 2.01
C TRP A 344 20.13 -4.68 1.98
N GLU A 345 20.48 -5.27 3.14
CA GLU A 345 21.67 -6.14 3.27
C GLU A 345 21.73 -7.25 2.22
N SER A 346 20.57 -7.71 1.74
CA SER A 346 20.46 -8.72 0.70
C SER A 346 21.02 -8.28 -0.66
N VAL A 347 21.25 -6.99 -0.90
CA VAL A 347 21.84 -6.47 -2.14
C VAL A 347 23.27 -5.99 -1.99
N ALA A 348 23.82 -5.98 -0.77
CA ALA A 348 25.14 -5.43 -0.47
C ALA A 348 26.27 -6.00 -1.36
N ASP A 349 26.24 -7.31 -1.61
CA ASP A 349 27.24 -8.02 -2.42
C ASP A 349 26.70 -8.41 -3.81
N THR A 350 25.73 -7.66 -4.33
CA THR A 350 25.09 -7.97 -5.59
C THR A 350 25.27 -6.87 -6.61
N SER A 351 25.16 -7.25 -7.88
CA SER A 351 25.13 -6.31 -9.01
C SER A 351 23.81 -6.42 -9.74
N VAL A 352 23.39 -5.33 -10.35
CA VAL A 352 22.24 -5.28 -11.26
C VAL A 352 22.69 -4.83 -12.64
N ARG A 353 21.98 -5.31 -13.67
CA ARG A 353 22.14 -4.85 -15.05
C ARG A 353 20.88 -4.14 -15.48
N LEU A 354 21.00 -2.90 -15.86
CA LEU A 354 19.94 -2.11 -16.45
C LEU A 354 20.10 -2.14 -17.96
N ILE A 355 19.12 -2.68 -18.68
CA ILE A 355 19.18 -2.93 -20.10
C ILE A 355 18.07 -2.17 -20.80
N VAL A 356 18.44 -1.38 -21.79
CA VAL A 356 17.49 -0.75 -22.73
C VAL A 356 17.53 -1.52 -24.02
N GLN A 357 16.41 -2.13 -24.41
CA GLN A 357 16.31 -2.98 -25.60
C GLN A 357 15.31 -2.39 -26.60
N SER A 358 15.72 -2.28 -27.87
CA SER A 358 14.86 -1.91 -28.99
C SER A 358 14.02 -3.09 -29.50
N ALA A 359 13.01 -2.81 -30.31
CA ALA A 359 12.10 -3.82 -30.84
C ALA A 359 12.80 -4.84 -31.76
N ASP A 360 13.88 -4.45 -32.44
CA ASP A 360 14.72 -5.32 -33.28
C ASP A 360 15.72 -6.18 -32.51
N GLY A 361 15.70 -6.11 -31.17
CA GLY A 361 16.54 -6.91 -30.28
C GLY A 361 17.91 -6.32 -29.97
N ARG A 362 18.28 -5.18 -30.55
CA ARG A 362 19.50 -4.46 -30.16
C ARG A 362 19.34 -3.92 -28.75
N TYR A 363 20.41 -3.90 -27.96
CA TYR A 363 20.35 -3.42 -26.60
C TYR A 363 21.62 -2.69 -26.17
N ARG A 364 21.49 -1.88 -25.15
CA ARG A 364 22.60 -1.29 -24.37
C ARG A 364 22.40 -1.62 -22.91
N GLU A 365 23.49 -1.83 -22.20
CA GLU A 365 23.44 -2.18 -20.79
C GLU A 365 24.33 -1.29 -19.96
N MET A 366 23.92 -1.16 -18.69
CA MET A 366 24.72 -0.58 -17.63
C MET A 366 24.75 -1.59 -16.48
N ARG A 367 25.93 -1.84 -15.93
CA ARG A 367 26.09 -2.66 -14.74
C ARG A 367 26.33 -1.76 -13.54
N TRP A 368 25.58 -2.00 -12.47
CA TRP A 368 25.77 -1.32 -11.20
C TRP A 368 26.08 -2.35 -10.12
N ASN A 369 27.20 -2.12 -9.39
CA ASN A 369 27.59 -2.91 -8.24
C ASN A 369 27.30 -2.13 -6.94
N PHE A 370 26.45 -2.66 -6.08
CA PHE A 370 26.09 -1.99 -4.84
C PHE A 370 27.22 -1.96 -3.80
N SER A 371 28.24 -2.82 -3.92
CA SER A 371 29.43 -2.78 -3.09
C SER A 371 30.44 -1.70 -3.51
N GLU A 372 30.32 -1.14 -4.71
CA GLU A 372 31.21 -0.14 -5.28
C GLU A 372 30.44 1.10 -5.77
N PRO A 373 29.84 1.90 -4.85
CA PRO A 373 28.90 2.95 -5.23
C PRO A 373 29.54 4.22 -5.85
N ASP A 374 30.85 4.31 -5.91
CA ASP A 374 31.59 5.50 -6.35
C ASP A 374 32.27 5.34 -7.73
N VAL A 375 31.74 4.44 -8.58
CA VAL A 375 32.30 4.20 -9.93
C VAL A 375 32.03 5.44 -10.84
N PRO A 376 33.05 5.93 -11.57
CA PRO A 376 32.88 7.02 -12.54
C PRO A 376 31.89 6.66 -13.66
N LEU A 377 31.19 7.68 -14.19
CA LEU A 377 30.15 7.49 -15.23
C LEU A 377 30.70 6.81 -16.48
N ASP A 378 31.94 7.14 -16.85
CA ASP A 378 32.61 6.64 -18.05
C ASP A 378 32.89 5.13 -17.99
N GLU A 379 33.05 4.57 -16.79
CA GLU A 379 33.20 3.15 -16.55
C GLU A 379 31.88 2.40 -16.47
N LEU A 380 30.77 3.10 -16.19
CA LEU A 380 29.43 2.53 -16.14
C LEU A 380 28.82 2.30 -17.53
N LEU A 381 29.26 3.05 -18.54
CA LEU A 381 28.76 3.03 -19.89
C LEU A 381 29.57 2.08 -20.78
N THR A 382 29.56 0.80 -20.51
CA THR A 382 30.15 -0.19 -21.42
C THR A 382 29.17 -0.51 -22.54
N TRP A 383 29.54 -0.12 -23.76
CA TRP A 383 28.76 -0.33 -24.96
C TRP A 383 29.00 -1.76 -25.51
N GLN A 384 28.11 -2.69 -25.24
CA GLN A 384 28.17 -4.00 -25.89
C GLN A 384 27.00 -4.16 -26.86
N SER A 385 27.32 -4.41 -28.12
CA SER A 385 26.38 -4.73 -29.19
C SER A 385 26.59 -6.20 -29.58
N SER A 386 26.20 -7.16 -28.77
CA SER A 386 26.13 -8.54 -29.23
C SER A 386 25.09 -9.36 -28.44
N ALA A 387 24.37 -10.19 -29.21
CA ALA A 387 23.32 -11.07 -28.74
C ALA A 387 23.85 -12.30 -27.95
N ASP A 388 25.12 -12.43 -27.73
CA ASP A 388 25.74 -13.53 -26.99
C ASP A 388 25.77 -13.19 -25.49
N GLY A 389 24.72 -13.56 -24.80
CA GLY A 389 24.64 -13.54 -23.36
C GLY A 389 25.66 -14.50 -22.72
N GLY A 390 26.89 -14.07 -22.59
CA GLY A 390 27.87 -14.74 -21.74
C GLY A 390 27.37 -14.68 -20.29
N HIS A 391 26.84 -15.79 -19.82
CA HIS A 391 26.51 -15.98 -18.41
C HIS A 391 27.81 -16.17 -17.64
N ASP A 392 28.43 -15.07 -17.22
CA ASP A 392 29.35 -15.14 -16.10
C ASP A 392 28.53 -15.45 -14.83
N GLY A 393 28.89 -16.54 -14.15
CA GLY A 393 28.12 -17.21 -13.08
C GLY A 393 27.89 -16.43 -11.79
N ALA A 394 27.84 -15.11 -11.85
CA ALA A 394 27.45 -14.25 -10.73
C ALA A 394 25.92 -14.07 -10.71
N GLN A 395 25.34 -14.06 -9.53
CA GLN A 395 23.93 -13.82 -9.24
C GLN A 395 23.48 -12.41 -9.68
N LEU A 396 23.34 -12.21 -10.98
CA LEU A 396 23.02 -10.92 -11.60
C LEU A 396 21.53 -10.82 -11.85
N THR A 397 20.88 -9.81 -11.29
CA THR A 397 19.50 -9.47 -11.63
C THR A 397 19.49 -8.52 -12.82
N LEU A 398 18.69 -8.86 -13.83
CA LEU A 398 18.56 -8.10 -15.07
C LEU A 398 17.25 -7.30 -15.04
N PHE A 399 17.32 -6.00 -15.35
CA PHE A 399 16.16 -5.17 -15.64
C PHE A 399 16.19 -4.81 -17.12
N VAL A 400 15.33 -5.42 -17.91
CA VAL A 400 15.28 -5.27 -19.36
C VAL A 400 14.00 -4.53 -19.74
N GLY A 401 14.12 -3.32 -20.28
CA GLY A 401 12.97 -2.50 -20.67
C GLY A 401 13.15 -1.85 -22.04
N THR A 402 12.03 -1.46 -22.65
CA THR A 402 12.01 -0.65 -23.86
C THR A 402 12.49 0.79 -23.58
N PRO A 403 12.98 1.54 -24.59
CA PRO A 403 13.36 2.94 -24.39
C PRO A 403 12.22 3.78 -23.79
N ALA A 404 10.99 3.60 -24.28
CA ALA A 404 9.81 4.32 -23.79
C ALA A 404 9.52 4.00 -22.33
N ALA A 405 9.60 2.72 -21.91
CA ALA A 405 9.39 2.31 -20.54
C ALA A 405 10.40 2.97 -19.60
N TRP A 406 11.67 2.98 -19.96
CA TRP A 406 12.70 3.64 -19.13
C TRP A 406 12.52 5.15 -19.04
N LEU A 407 12.18 5.82 -20.15
CA LEU A 407 11.94 7.26 -20.16
C LEU A 407 10.70 7.63 -19.32
N ASP A 408 9.64 6.81 -19.35
CA ASP A 408 8.46 7.02 -18.52
C ASP A 408 8.75 6.83 -17.03
N ILE A 409 9.58 5.85 -16.68
CA ILE A 409 10.06 5.65 -15.31
C ILE A 409 10.87 6.86 -14.83
N LEU A 410 11.86 7.29 -15.60
CA LEU A 410 12.79 8.36 -15.23
C LEU A 410 12.10 9.74 -15.15
N SER A 411 11.05 9.96 -15.93
CA SER A 411 10.22 11.17 -15.87
C SER A 411 9.10 11.08 -14.82
N GLU A 412 9.08 10.02 -14.00
CA GLU A 412 8.07 9.76 -12.97
C GLU A 412 6.62 9.65 -13.51
N ARG A 413 6.47 9.44 -14.83
CA ARG A 413 5.17 9.16 -15.46
C ARG A 413 4.71 7.73 -15.21
N SER A 414 5.64 6.84 -14.89
CA SER A 414 5.41 5.44 -14.56
C SER A 414 6.37 4.98 -13.45
N SER A 415 6.27 3.75 -13.00
CA SER A 415 7.20 3.15 -12.05
C SER A 415 7.75 1.84 -12.60
N LEU A 416 8.89 1.36 -12.05
CA LEU A 416 9.45 0.04 -12.39
C LEU A 416 8.38 -1.05 -12.34
N VAL A 417 7.54 -0.99 -11.32
CA VAL A 417 6.47 -1.98 -11.07
C VAL A 417 5.37 -1.91 -12.11
N VAL A 418 4.94 -0.70 -12.47
CA VAL A 418 3.90 -0.50 -13.49
C VAL A 418 4.40 -0.98 -14.85
N GLU A 419 5.63 -0.64 -15.23
CA GLU A 419 6.19 -1.07 -16.49
C GLU A 419 6.44 -2.59 -16.53
N MET A 420 6.76 -3.22 -15.40
CA MET A 420 6.83 -4.68 -15.31
C MET A 420 5.45 -5.33 -15.45
N SER A 421 4.41 -4.73 -14.88
CA SER A 421 3.03 -5.23 -15.03
C SER A 421 2.50 -5.12 -16.46
N ARG A 422 3.03 -4.16 -17.23
CA ARG A 422 2.73 -3.98 -18.67
C ARG A 422 3.58 -4.84 -19.59
N SER A 423 4.53 -5.60 -19.04
CA SER A 423 5.54 -6.37 -19.78
C SER A 423 6.48 -5.52 -20.65
N SER A 424 6.48 -4.20 -20.49
CA SER A 424 7.41 -3.26 -21.14
C SER A 424 8.76 -3.19 -20.44
N LEU A 425 8.82 -3.63 -19.19
CA LEU A 425 10.02 -3.88 -18.40
C LEU A 425 9.97 -5.30 -17.85
N ARG A 426 11.07 -6.02 -17.89
CA ARG A 426 11.20 -7.35 -17.29
C ARG A 426 12.32 -7.34 -16.27
N CYS A 427 12.07 -7.94 -15.11
CA CYS A 427 13.11 -8.25 -14.15
C CYS A 427 13.34 -9.75 -14.14
N VAL A 428 14.55 -10.16 -14.45
CA VAL A 428 14.96 -11.56 -14.46
C VAL A 428 15.93 -11.76 -13.29
N ASP A 429 15.50 -12.57 -12.33
CA ASP A 429 16.32 -12.96 -11.19
C ASP A 429 16.62 -14.47 -11.29
N PRO A 430 17.89 -14.84 -11.49
CA PRO A 430 18.27 -16.25 -11.67
C PRO A 430 18.13 -17.08 -10.38
N THR A 431 18.02 -16.44 -9.21
CA THR A 431 17.95 -17.15 -7.92
C THR A 431 16.56 -17.68 -7.61
N GLY A 432 15.52 -17.17 -8.25
CA GLY A 432 14.12 -17.51 -7.94
C GLY A 432 13.65 -17.06 -6.56
N ASN A 433 14.48 -16.34 -5.80
CA ASN A 433 14.14 -15.89 -4.45
C ASN A 433 13.33 -14.59 -4.49
N HIS A 434 12.04 -14.68 -4.18
CA HIS A 434 11.10 -13.55 -4.24
C HIS A 434 11.48 -12.38 -3.32
N ARG A 435 12.07 -12.64 -2.15
CA ARG A 435 12.49 -11.60 -1.21
C ARG A 435 13.67 -10.80 -1.77
N LEU A 436 14.69 -11.49 -2.26
CA LEU A 436 15.85 -10.86 -2.91
C LEU A 436 15.42 -10.02 -4.12
N ARG A 437 14.45 -10.50 -4.89
CA ARG A 437 13.91 -9.80 -6.05
C ARG A 437 13.22 -8.48 -5.65
N SER A 438 12.40 -8.51 -4.60
CA SER A 438 11.75 -7.30 -4.06
C SER A 438 12.76 -6.27 -3.59
N ASP A 439 13.76 -6.68 -2.82
CA ASP A 439 14.80 -5.79 -2.30
C ASP A 439 15.61 -5.14 -3.45
N ARG A 440 15.89 -5.88 -4.52
CA ARG A 440 16.59 -5.37 -5.71
C ARG A 440 15.78 -4.34 -6.48
N VAL A 441 14.46 -4.52 -6.61
CA VAL A 441 13.58 -3.50 -7.23
C VAL A 441 13.58 -2.22 -6.42
N HIS A 442 13.48 -2.33 -5.09
CA HIS A 442 13.56 -1.16 -4.22
C HIS A 442 14.92 -0.48 -4.29
N ALA A 443 15.99 -1.27 -4.30
CA ALA A 443 17.34 -0.75 -4.42
C ALA A 443 17.59 -0.03 -5.77
N VAL A 444 17.10 -0.57 -6.88
CA VAL A 444 17.16 0.10 -8.19
C VAL A 444 16.27 1.34 -8.23
N SER A 445 15.06 1.31 -7.66
CA SER A 445 14.22 2.50 -7.55
C SER A 445 14.94 3.61 -6.77
N ALA A 446 15.60 3.27 -5.67
CA ALA A 446 16.37 4.20 -4.87
C ALA A 446 17.61 4.72 -5.61
N LEU A 447 18.31 3.83 -6.34
CA LEU A 447 19.46 4.19 -7.17
C LEU A 447 19.10 5.24 -8.24
N LEU A 448 17.93 5.08 -8.84
CA LEU A 448 17.39 6.01 -9.84
C LEU A 448 16.73 7.25 -9.21
N GLY A 449 16.76 7.41 -7.89
CA GLY A 449 16.14 8.54 -7.19
C GLY A 449 14.61 8.59 -7.31
N LEU A 450 13.97 7.46 -7.65
CA LEU A 450 12.50 7.34 -7.81
C LEU A 450 11.78 7.19 -6.48
N THR A 451 12.52 6.85 -5.43
CA THR A 451 12.04 6.83 -4.05
C THR A 451 12.97 7.69 -3.21
N GLN A 452 12.45 8.76 -2.62
CA GLN A 452 13.20 9.47 -1.61
C GLN A 452 13.31 8.56 -0.39
N ILE A 453 14.49 8.02 -0.15
CA ILE A 453 14.77 7.22 1.04
C ILE A 453 14.95 8.20 2.19
N PRO A 454 14.12 8.15 3.26
CA PRO A 454 14.38 8.94 4.44
C PRO A 454 15.73 8.51 5.01
N VAL A 455 16.67 9.44 5.12
CA VAL A 455 17.90 9.21 5.88
C VAL A 455 17.47 9.04 7.33
N ALA A 456 17.63 7.84 7.89
CA ALA A 456 17.50 7.63 9.32
C ALA A 456 18.56 8.53 9.99
N ARG A 457 18.07 9.55 10.73
CA ARG A 457 18.88 10.35 11.63
C ARG A 457 19.05 9.63 12.95
#